data_4fd0af9eb0144fa86a1ca1b9b5b990cf
#
_entry.id   4fd0af9eb0144fa86a1ca1b9b5b990cf
#
_cell.length_a   1.000
_cell.length_b   1.000
_cell.length_c   1.000
_cell.angle_alpha   90.00
_cell.angle_beta   90.00
_cell.angle_gamma   90.00
#
_symmetry.space_group_name_H-M   'P 1'
#
loop_
_entity.id
_entity.type
_entity.pdbx_description
1 polymer ?
#
loop_
_entity_poly.entity_id
_entity_poly.type
_entity_poly.pdbx_seq_one_letter_code
_entity_poly.pdbx_strand_id
1 'polypeptide(L)'
;YSTSTNAQCLTGDGYALAFDAGAELVDMEMVQFLPLAFPRPSTMRGQLIGMCSLFGPNVKLYNGLGERYMLRYDPEKLEYATRDVVARANYTEIQEGRGTRRKTILVDPTENDRSCVGTYRVSLAVAYDMIAETFGEKAANWEAAFEAIPSQHFMMGGVRIDEDCRTTVANLLCCGEASGGVHGANRLAGNALTEILVFGKRAGRKAAAIARTTPVKQIHPEMARAAVRQTQVYLNNQDGVPPGHARQRLQTLMWDKVGIVRSGDDLEQALKALSRLERMADGVAARCRMRHWNRERLEALEFRLMVKTAKLIATSARERTESRGSHYRRDFPETDPAWRRNVILSKGSDNEIKVAVA
;
A
#
# COMPACT_ATOMS: atom_id res chain seq x y z
N TYR A 1 -4.68 -1.84 -4.40
CA TYR A 1 -5.00 -3.17 -3.89
C TYR A 1 -6.48 -3.26 -3.54
N SER A 2 -7.04 -4.48 -3.54
CA SER A 2 -8.48 -4.72 -3.27
C SER A 2 -8.86 -4.47 -1.83
N THR A 3 -7.91 -4.60 -0.90
CA THR A 3 -8.07 -4.22 0.50
C THR A 3 -6.92 -3.32 0.93
N SER A 4 -7.24 -2.25 1.63
CA SER A 4 -6.27 -1.30 2.17
C SER A 4 -6.79 -0.71 3.47
N THR A 5 -5.88 -0.46 4.41
CA THR A 5 -6.19 0.27 5.64
C THR A 5 -6.24 1.77 5.42
N ASN A 6 -5.82 2.23 4.25
CA ASN A 6 -5.74 3.65 3.91
C ASN A 6 -7.08 4.18 3.40
N ALA A 7 -7.29 5.49 3.56
CA ALA A 7 -8.42 6.18 2.97
C ALA A 7 -8.41 6.05 1.43
N GLN A 8 -9.59 5.99 0.82
CA GLN A 8 -9.73 5.79 -0.63
C GLN A 8 -9.10 6.90 -1.49
N CYS A 9 -8.89 8.08 -0.92
CA CYS A 9 -8.23 9.21 -1.59
C CYS A 9 -6.69 9.14 -1.55
N LEU A 10 -6.10 8.17 -0.85
CA LEU A 10 -4.65 7.94 -0.85
C LEU A 10 -4.30 6.97 -1.98
N THR A 11 -4.01 7.52 -3.15
CA THR A 11 -3.89 6.80 -4.42
C THR A 11 -2.45 6.65 -4.91
N GLY A 12 -1.46 7.19 -4.16
CA GLY A 12 -0.04 7.13 -4.52
C GLY A 12 0.39 8.17 -5.55
N ASP A 13 -0.35 9.25 -5.70
CA ASP A 13 -0.12 10.30 -6.68
C ASP A 13 1.27 10.93 -6.55
N GLY A 14 1.77 11.06 -5.30
CA GLY A 14 3.09 11.62 -5.02
C GLY A 14 4.23 10.88 -5.72
N TYR A 15 4.17 9.56 -5.79
CA TYR A 15 5.19 8.75 -6.50
C TYR A 15 5.16 9.02 -8.01
N ALA A 16 3.97 9.00 -8.61
CA ALA A 16 3.80 9.22 -10.04
C ALA A 16 4.20 10.63 -10.44
N LEU A 17 3.80 11.65 -9.66
CA LEU A 17 4.12 13.05 -9.92
C LEU A 17 5.62 13.33 -9.78
N ALA A 18 6.27 12.79 -8.75
CA ALA A 18 7.71 12.94 -8.56
C ALA A 18 8.50 12.24 -9.69
N PHE A 19 8.08 11.03 -10.08
CA PHE A 19 8.68 10.31 -11.21
C PHE A 19 8.52 11.09 -12.53
N ASP A 20 7.34 11.66 -12.79
CA ASP A 20 7.11 12.49 -13.97
C ASP A 20 7.97 13.74 -14.00
N ALA A 21 8.25 14.32 -12.84
CA ALA A 21 9.18 15.45 -12.69
C ALA A 21 10.64 15.05 -12.88
N GLY A 22 10.97 13.76 -12.97
CA GLY A 22 12.32 13.23 -13.15
C GLY A 22 13.02 12.80 -11.85
N ALA A 23 12.31 12.73 -10.73
CA ALA A 23 12.87 12.21 -9.48
C ALA A 23 13.05 10.70 -9.55
N GLU A 24 14.15 10.22 -8.97
CA GLU A 24 14.37 8.80 -8.76
C GLU A 24 13.47 8.27 -7.64
N LEU A 25 13.02 7.03 -7.81
CA LEU A 25 12.32 6.27 -6.78
C LEU A 25 13.19 5.11 -6.31
N VAL A 26 13.02 4.70 -5.06
CA VAL A 26 13.79 3.62 -4.44
C VAL A 26 12.87 2.58 -3.82
N ASP A 27 13.19 1.29 -4.02
CA ASP A 27 12.57 0.12 -3.38
C ASP A 27 11.03 0.09 -3.45
N MET A 28 10.47 0.44 -4.60
CA MET A 28 9.01 0.51 -4.81
C MET A 28 8.30 -0.85 -4.61
N GLU A 29 9.02 -1.96 -4.63
CA GLU A 29 8.50 -3.29 -4.34
C GLU A 29 8.18 -3.52 -2.85
N MET A 30 8.72 -2.69 -1.96
CA MET A 30 8.57 -2.83 -0.51
C MET A 30 7.22 -2.25 -0.05
N VAL A 31 6.17 -3.06 -0.22
CA VAL A 31 4.79 -2.75 0.18
C VAL A 31 4.43 -3.58 1.40
N GLN A 32 4.13 -2.93 2.51
CA GLN A 32 3.75 -3.60 3.76
C GLN A 32 2.26 -3.95 3.77
N PHE A 33 1.97 -5.20 4.15
CA PHE A 33 0.62 -5.67 4.44
C PHE A 33 0.46 -5.94 5.93
N LEU A 34 -0.71 -5.58 6.47
CA LEU A 34 -1.08 -5.93 7.82
C LEU A 34 -1.84 -7.26 7.85
N PRO A 35 -1.64 -8.08 8.90
CA PRO A 35 -2.27 -9.38 8.99
C PRO A 35 -3.76 -9.33 9.30
N LEU A 36 -4.22 -8.36 10.11
CA LEU A 36 -5.58 -8.34 10.66
C LEU A 36 -6.32 -7.05 10.27
N ALA A 37 -7.24 -7.18 9.35
CA ALA A 37 -8.17 -6.14 8.92
C ALA A 37 -9.60 -6.69 8.85
N PHE A 38 -10.59 -5.78 8.92
CA PHE A 38 -12.00 -6.14 8.83
C PHE A 38 -12.34 -6.74 7.47
N PRO A 39 -12.97 -7.93 7.41
CA PRO A 39 -13.45 -8.51 6.16
C PRO A 39 -14.81 -7.94 5.71
N ARG A 40 -15.59 -7.40 6.66
CA ARG A 40 -16.97 -6.93 6.48
C ARG A 40 -17.34 -5.87 7.53
N PRO A 41 -18.40 -5.11 7.37
CA PRO A 41 -19.17 -4.90 6.12
C PRO A 41 -18.30 -4.28 5.02
N SER A 42 -18.83 -4.14 3.81
CA SER A 42 -18.07 -3.59 2.67
C SER A 42 -17.50 -2.20 2.92
N THR A 43 -18.18 -1.39 3.71
CA THR A 43 -17.75 -0.04 4.13
C THR A 43 -16.52 -0.04 5.05
N MET A 44 -16.30 -1.14 5.77
CA MET A 44 -15.19 -1.30 6.72
C MET A 44 -14.11 -2.27 6.19
N ARG A 45 -14.39 -2.93 5.05
CA ARG A 45 -13.47 -3.94 4.50
C ARG A 45 -12.08 -3.36 4.27
N GLY A 46 -11.09 -4.03 4.86
CA GLY A 46 -9.68 -3.63 4.79
C GLY A 46 -9.23 -2.68 5.90
N GLN A 47 -10.14 -2.08 6.68
CA GLN A 47 -9.77 -1.24 7.81
C GLN A 47 -9.06 -2.04 8.91
N LEU A 48 -8.17 -1.34 9.62
CA LEU A 48 -7.29 -1.95 10.61
C LEU A 48 -8.06 -2.51 11.81
N ILE A 49 -7.88 -3.79 12.10
CA ILE A 49 -8.21 -4.39 13.40
C ILE A 49 -7.01 -4.24 14.35
N GLY A 50 -5.82 -4.60 13.90
CA GLY A 50 -4.62 -4.53 14.73
C GLY A 50 -3.54 -5.55 14.32
N MET A 51 -2.75 -5.93 15.29
CA MET A 51 -1.76 -7.01 15.22
C MET A 51 -2.07 -8.04 16.30
N CYS A 52 -1.63 -9.27 16.11
CA CYS A 52 -1.85 -10.34 17.08
C CYS A 52 -1.41 -9.96 18.49
N SER A 53 -0.27 -9.30 18.64
CA SER A 53 0.27 -8.84 19.94
C SER A 53 -0.66 -7.89 20.72
N LEU A 54 -1.66 -7.32 20.08
CA LEU A 54 -2.64 -6.45 20.75
C LEU A 54 -3.79 -7.23 21.42
N PHE A 55 -3.93 -8.51 21.09
CA PHE A 55 -4.98 -9.39 21.60
C PHE A 55 -4.47 -10.34 22.70
N GLY A 56 -3.39 -9.98 23.38
CA GLY A 56 -2.82 -10.72 24.49
C GLY A 56 -1.84 -11.84 24.08
N PRO A 57 -1.10 -12.38 25.04
CA PRO A 57 0.00 -13.33 24.78
C PRO A 57 -0.45 -14.69 24.25
N ASN A 58 -1.71 -15.07 24.48
CA ASN A 58 -2.27 -16.38 24.10
C ASN A 58 -3.20 -16.31 22.89
N VAL A 59 -3.17 -15.21 22.11
CA VAL A 59 -3.94 -15.14 20.87
C VAL A 59 -3.49 -16.21 19.89
N LYS A 60 -4.45 -16.84 19.23
CA LYS A 60 -4.21 -17.89 18.23
C LYS A 60 -4.90 -17.56 16.91
N LEU A 61 -4.29 -18.00 15.82
CA LEU A 61 -4.85 -17.86 14.48
C LEU A 61 -5.25 -19.23 13.93
N TYR A 62 -6.50 -19.34 13.51
CA TYR A 62 -7.05 -20.56 12.94
C TYR A 62 -7.54 -20.35 11.50
N ASN A 63 -7.35 -21.35 10.67
CA ASN A 63 -7.97 -21.40 9.35
C ASN A 63 -9.41 -21.94 9.43
N GLY A 64 -10.08 -22.07 8.29
CA GLY A 64 -11.46 -22.58 8.21
C GLY A 64 -11.60 -24.06 8.52
N LEU A 65 -10.49 -24.81 8.62
CA LEU A 65 -10.44 -26.22 9.00
C LEU A 65 -10.22 -26.40 10.50
N GLY A 66 -10.07 -25.30 11.26
CA GLY A 66 -9.77 -25.34 12.70
C GLY A 66 -8.29 -25.59 13.03
N GLU A 67 -7.39 -25.49 12.07
CA GLU A 67 -5.96 -25.69 12.29
C GLU A 67 -5.28 -24.38 12.72
N ARG A 68 -4.46 -24.43 13.77
CA ARG A 68 -3.55 -23.35 14.16
C ARG A 68 -2.37 -23.32 13.21
N TYR A 69 -2.53 -22.66 12.08
CA TYR A 69 -1.60 -22.75 10.95
C TYR A 69 -0.25 -22.06 11.16
N MET A 70 -0.11 -21.12 12.13
CA MET A 70 1.17 -20.48 12.41
C MET A 70 2.27 -21.46 12.84
N LEU A 71 1.91 -22.62 13.35
CA LEU A 71 2.84 -23.73 13.61
C LEU A 71 3.62 -24.20 12.35
N ARG A 72 3.06 -23.98 11.14
CA ARG A 72 3.71 -24.32 9.85
C ARG A 72 4.59 -23.19 9.31
N TYR A 73 4.22 -21.94 9.60
CA TYR A 73 4.87 -20.77 8.98
C TYR A 73 6.00 -20.19 9.81
N ASP A 74 5.86 -20.18 11.13
CA ASP A 74 6.89 -19.76 12.07
C ASP A 74 6.67 -20.48 13.42
N PRO A 75 7.22 -21.70 13.60
CA PRO A 75 6.99 -22.50 14.82
C PRO A 75 7.63 -21.90 16.07
N GLU A 76 8.60 -20.99 15.93
CA GLU A 76 9.27 -20.34 17.07
C GLU A 76 8.47 -19.15 17.59
N LYS A 77 8.07 -18.24 16.70
CA LYS A 77 7.41 -16.98 17.06
C LYS A 77 5.88 -17.06 16.98
N LEU A 78 5.35 -18.03 16.26
CA LEU A 78 3.92 -18.23 16.08
C LEU A 78 3.22 -16.93 15.64
N GLU A 79 2.14 -16.55 16.31
CA GLU A 79 1.37 -15.32 16.07
C GLU A 79 2.15 -14.03 16.39
N TYR A 80 3.32 -14.14 17.03
CA TYR A 80 4.24 -13.03 17.29
C TYR A 80 5.32 -12.86 16.22
N ALA A 81 5.28 -13.64 15.14
CA ALA A 81 6.10 -13.44 13.97
C ALA A 81 5.92 -12.03 13.39
N THR A 82 6.83 -11.60 12.54
CA THR A 82 6.77 -10.27 11.91
C THR A 82 5.51 -10.13 11.04
N ARG A 83 5.08 -8.90 10.82
CA ARG A 83 3.83 -8.58 10.08
C ARG A 83 3.76 -9.24 8.71
N ASP A 84 4.87 -9.24 7.99
CA ASP A 84 5.00 -9.83 6.66
C ASP A 84 4.79 -11.35 6.71
N VAL A 85 5.35 -12.04 7.70
CA VAL A 85 5.20 -13.48 7.90
C VAL A 85 3.73 -13.83 8.20
N VAL A 86 3.12 -13.15 9.19
CA VAL A 86 1.73 -13.43 9.57
C VAL A 86 0.76 -13.05 8.43
N ALA A 87 0.97 -11.91 7.76
CA ALA A 87 0.12 -11.50 6.63
C ALA A 87 0.23 -12.48 5.46
N ARG A 88 1.44 -13.00 5.19
CA ARG A 88 1.67 -14.01 4.16
C ARG A 88 1.01 -15.34 4.53
N ALA A 89 1.12 -15.79 5.77
CA ALA A 89 0.45 -16.99 6.26
C ALA A 89 -1.07 -16.89 6.08
N ASN A 90 -1.68 -15.79 6.55
CA ASN A 90 -3.11 -15.53 6.39
C ASN A 90 -3.55 -15.55 4.92
N TYR A 91 -2.78 -14.88 4.06
CA TYR A 91 -3.06 -14.83 2.62
C TYR A 91 -2.98 -16.22 1.99
N THR A 92 -1.95 -17.00 2.33
CA THR A 92 -1.74 -18.34 1.78
C THR A 92 -2.87 -19.29 2.20
N GLU A 93 -3.27 -19.29 3.48
CA GLU A 93 -4.39 -20.10 3.96
C GLU A 93 -5.69 -19.79 3.20
N ILE A 94 -5.95 -18.50 2.94
CA ILE A 94 -7.14 -18.07 2.21
C ILE A 94 -7.05 -18.48 0.73
N GLN A 95 -5.91 -18.28 0.07
CA GLN A 95 -5.75 -18.54 -1.37
C GLN A 95 -5.75 -20.04 -1.70
N GLU A 96 -5.21 -20.87 -0.81
CA GLU A 96 -5.18 -22.32 -0.98
C GLU A 96 -6.49 -23.01 -0.54
N GLY A 97 -7.53 -22.21 -0.26
CA GLY A 97 -8.88 -22.73 0.02
C GLY A 97 -9.06 -23.23 1.46
N ARG A 98 -8.07 -23.05 2.35
CA ARG A 98 -8.18 -23.39 3.78
C ARG A 98 -8.77 -22.27 4.64
N GLY A 99 -9.08 -21.12 4.05
CA GLY A 99 -9.83 -20.06 4.74
C GLY A 99 -11.24 -20.51 5.13
N THR A 100 -11.93 -19.67 5.92
CA THR A 100 -13.35 -19.89 6.23
C THR A 100 -14.20 -19.85 4.95
N ARG A 101 -15.46 -20.23 5.03
CA ARG A 101 -16.42 -20.11 3.90
C ARG A 101 -16.50 -18.69 3.32
N ARG A 102 -16.14 -17.67 4.12
CA ARG A 102 -16.09 -16.26 3.71
C ARG A 102 -14.72 -15.80 3.21
N LYS A 103 -13.77 -16.74 3.03
CA LYS A 103 -12.38 -16.45 2.64
C LYS A 103 -11.69 -15.51 3.64
N THR A 104 -11.76 -15.88 4.92
CA THR A 104 -11.15 -15.18 6.05
C THR A 104 -10.35 -16.18 6.90
N ILE A 105 -9.58 -15.68 7.87
CA ILE A 105 -9.02 -16.46 8.98
C ILE A 105 -9.75 -16.10 10.26
N LEU A 106 -9.58 -16.90 11.32
CA LEU A 106 -10.12 -16.65 12.64
C LEU A 106 -9.01 -16.17 13.58
N VAL A 107 -9.31 -15.12 14.32
CA VAL A 107 -8.49 -14.61 15.42
C VAL A 107 -9.17 -15.03 16.71
N ASP A 108 -8.48 -15.83 17.52
CA ASP A 108 -9.01 -16.35 18.78
C ASP A 108 -8.21 -15.83 19.98
N PRO A 109 -8.74 -14.83 20.70
CA PRO A 109 -8.14 -14.30 21.91
C PRO A 109 -8.66 -14.97 23.20
N THR A 110 -9.53 -16.00 23.12
CA THR A 110 -10.33 -16.51 24.25
C THR A 110 -9.51 -17.10 25.40
N GLU A 111 -8.28 -17.54 25.14
CA GLU A 111 -7.37 -18.08 26.15
C GLU A 111 -6.58 -17.00 26.92
N ASN A 112 -6.80 -15.73 26.62
CA ASN A 112 -6.15 -14.64 27.34
C ASN A 112 -6.93 -14.24 28.59
N ASP A 113 -6.20 -13.66 29.56
CA ASP A 113 -6.82 -13.05 30.73
C ASP A 113 -7.68 -11.85 30.31
N ARG A 114 -8.96 -11.93 30.63
CA ARG A 114 -9.95 -10.87 30.30
C ARG A 114 -9.68 -9.54 31.00
N SER A 115 -8.88 -9.51 32.05
CA SER A 115 -8.44 -8.24 32.66
C SER A 115 -7.67 -7.36 31.68
N CYS A 116 -7.04 -7.97 30.65
CA CYS A 116 -6.33 -7.26 29.59
C CYS A 116 -7.27 -6.53 28.62
N VAL A 117 -8.56 -6.89 28.53
CA VAL A 117 -9.54 -6.25 27.64
C VAL A 117 -9.69 -4.77 27.94
N GLY A 118 -9.64 -4.39 29.23
CA GLY A 118 -9.70 -2.97 29.63
C GLY A 118 -8.58 -2.13 29.02
N THR A 119 -7.36 -2.66 29.02
CA THR A 119 -6.19 -1.99 28.40
C THR A 119 -6.34 -1.92 26.88
N TYR A 120 -6.80 -2.99 26.23
CA TYR A 120 -7.07 -3.00 24.79
C TYR A 120 -8.14 -1.97 24.42
N ARG A 121 -9.27 -1.91 25.16
CA ARG A 121 -10.36 -0.96 24.94
C ARG A 121 -9.90 0.50 25.05
N VAL A 122 -9.04 0.81 26.00
CA VAL A 122 -8.48 2.18 26.14
C VAL A 122 -7.48 2.49 25.03
N SER A 123 -6.60 1.54 24.71
CA SER A 123 -5.51 1.78 23.74
C SER A 123 -6.00 1.81 22.29
N LEU A 124 -7.07 1.09 21.97
CA LEU A 124 -7.62 0.92 20.63
C LEU A 124 -9.17 1.01 20.64
N ALA A 125 -9.70 2.04 21.30
CA ALA A 125 -11.14 2.21 21.49
C ALA A 125 -11.94 2.06 20.18
N VAL A 126 -11.49 2.70 19.10
CA VAL A 126 -12.17 2.62 17.80
C VAL A 126 -12.21 1.19 17.27
N ALA A 127 -11.10 0.44 17.37
CA ALA A 127 -11.08 -0.96 16.91
C ALA A 127 -11.95 -1.86 17.79
N TYR A 128 -11.98 -1.62 19.11
CA TYR A 128 -12.87 -2.32 20.04
C TYR A 128 -14.34 -2.12 19.66
N ASP A 129 -14.77 -0.88 19.49
CA ASP A 129 -16.16 -0.54 19.13
C ASP A 129 -16.53 -1.16 17.78
N MET A 130 -15.64 -1.07 16.78
CA MET A 130 -15.83 -1.67 15.46
C MET A 130 -15.92 -3.21 15.52
N ILE A 131 -15.16 -3.88 16.39
CA ILE A 131 -15.27 -5.32 16.60
C ILE A 131 -16.63 -5.66 17.23
N ALA A 132 -17.05 -4.90 18.24
CA ALA A 132 -18.35 -5.09 18.89
C ALA A 132 -19.51 -4.93 17.89
N GLU A 133 -19.48 -3.91 17.06
CA GLU A 133 -20.49 -3.65 16.02
C GLU A 133 -20.49 -4.74 14.93
N THR A 134 -19.32 -5.23 14.53
CA THR A 134 -19.18 -6.17 13.40
C THR A 134 -19.40 -7.63 13.78
N PHE A 135 -18.87 -8.04 14.94
CA PHE A 135 -18.80 -9.43 15.38
C PHE A 135 -19.53 -9.70 16.70
N GLY A 136 -19.97 -8.64 17.36
CA GLY A 136 -20.70 -8.69 18.64
C GLY A 136 -19.81 -8.47 19.86
N GLU A 137 -20.45 -8.11 20.99
CA GLU A 137 -19.79 -7.80 22.26
C GLU A 137 -18.90 -8.96 22.77
N LYS A 138 -19.30 -10.22 22.55
CA LYS A 138 -18.49 -11.36 22.96
C LYS A 138 -17.12 -11.36 22.29
N ALA A 139 -17.06 -11.03 21.00
CA ALA A 139 -15.79 -10.94 20.26
C ALA A 139 -14.93 -9.77 20.78
N ALA A 140 -15.52 -8.60 21.01
CA ALA A 140 -14.80 -7.44 21.53
C ALA A 140 -14.27 -7.67 22.96
N ASN A 141 -14.98 -8.43 23.77
CA ASN A 141 -14.60 -8.82 25.14
C ASN A 141 -13.74 -10.10 25.21
N TRP A 142 -13.23 -10.59 24.08
CA TRP A 142 -12.40 -11.80 23.96
C TRP A 142 -13.07 -13.08 24.46
N GLU A 143 -14.40 -13.14 24.34
CA GLU A 143 -15.19 -14.32 24.70
C GLU A 143 -15.52 -15.20 23.49
N ALA A 144 -15.21 -14.73 22.30
CA ALA A 144 -15.39 -15.45 21.05
C ALA A 144 -14.32 -15.04 20.03
N ALA A 145 -13.98 -15.97 19.15
CA ALA A 145 -13.13 -15.69 17.99
C ALA A 145 -13.87 -14.82 16.96
N PHE A 146 -13.11 -14.06 16.16
CA PHE A 146 -13.64 -13.22 15.09
C PHE A 146 -12.83 -13.36 13.80
N GLU A 147 -13.44 -12.93 12.69
CA GLU A 147 -12.85 -13.07 11.35
C GLU A 147 -11.91 -11.91 11.02
N ALA A 148 -10.81 -12.20 10.30
CA ALA A 148 -9.92 -11.20 9.77
C ALA A 148 -9.39 -11.57 8.38
N ILE A 149 -8.86 -10.57 7.66
CA ILE A 149 -8.16 -10.71 6.39
C ILE A 149 -6.87 -9.87 6.41
N PRO A 150 -5.86 -10.21 5.61
CA PRO A 150 -4.73 -9.29 5.40
C PRO A 150 -5.15 -8.08 4.56
N SER A 151 -4.46 -6.95 4.75
CA SER A 151 -4.74 -5.70 4.03
C SER A 151 -3.47 -4.91 3.75
N GLN A 152 -3.40 -4.22 2.61
CA GLN A 152 -2.30 -3.30 2.31
C GLN A 152 -2.32 -2.14 3.33
N HIS A 153 -1.13 -1.71 3.75
CA HIS A 153 -1.01 -0.75 4.85
C HIS A 153 -0.08 0.41 4.58
N PHE A 154 1.16 0.14 4.17
CA PHE A 154 2.21 1.16 4.09
C PHE A 154 3.16 0.90 2.93
N MET A 155 3.71 1.98 2.34
CA MET A 155 4.79 1.93 1.36
C MET A 155 6.10 2.27 2.04
N MET A 156 7.10 1.36 2.02
CA MET A 156 8.44 1.67 2.49
C MET A 156 9.33 2.21 1.38
N GLY A 157 9.07 1.82 0.14
CA GLY A 157 9.64 2.43 -1.05
C GLY A 157 9.00 3.78 -1.36
N GLY A 158 9.65 4.58 -2.19
CA GLY A 158 9.14 5.90 -2.55
C GLY A 158 10.18 6.77 -3.24
N VAL A 159 9.96 8.07 -3.20
CA VAL A 159 10.87 9.06 -3.77
C VAL A 159 12.21 9.02 -3.04
N ARG A 160 13.31 8.87 -3.79
CA ARG A 160 14.66 8.88 -3.23
C ARG A 160 14.99 10.26 -2.69
N ILE A 161 15.42 10.33 -1.42
CA ILE A 161 15.78 11.58 -0.74
C ILE A 161 17.17 11.47 -0.09
N ASP A 162 17.79 12.63 0.08
CA ASP A 162 18.96 12.79 0.95
C ASP A 162 18.55 13.10 2.41
N GLU A 163 19.54 13.31 3.28
CA GLU A 163 19.30 13.63 4.70
C GLU A 163 18.60 14.98 4.92
N ASP A 164 18.59 15.86 3.93
CA ASP A 164 17.88 17.15 3.92
C ASP A 164 16.49 17.06 3.23
N CYS A 165 16.01 15.86 2.91
CA CYS A 165 14.76 15.60 2.18
C CYS A 165 14.74 16.13 0.74
N ARG A 166 15.92 16.39 0.12
CA ARG A 166 15.99 16.77 -1.29
C ARG A 166 15.83 15.53 -2.15
N THR A 167 15.11 15.68 -3.24
CA THR A 167 15.08 14.67 -4.30
C THR A 167 16.23 14.86 -5.28
N THR A 168 16.34 13.99 -6.28
CA THR A 168 17.28 14.16 -7.41
C THR A 168 16.89 15.32 -8.34
N VAL A 169 15.71 15.92 -8.16
CA VAL A 169 15.24 17.08 -8.93
C VAL A 169 15.46 18.36 -8.11
N ALA A 170 16.11 19.34 -8.72
CA ALA A 170 16.37 20.63 -8.07
C ALA A 170 15.07 21.30 -7.59
N ASN A 171 15.08 21.81 -6.36
CA ASN A 171 13.95 22.48 -5.71
C ASN A 171 12.72 21.60 -5.45
N LEU A 172 12.82 20.28 -5.61
CA LEU A 172 11.79 19.33 -5.21
C LEU A 172 12.25 18.59 -3.95
N LEU A 173 11.44 18.68 -2.90
CA LEU A 173 11.64 17.94 -1.65
C LEU A 173 10.53 16.94 -1.46
N CYS A 174 10.85 15.86 -0.73
CA CYS A 174 9.87 14.84 -0.35
C CYS A 174 10.08 14.40 1.09
N CYS A 175 9.00 14.11 1.84
CA CYS A 175 9.05 13.57 3.19
C CYS A 175 7.75 12.81 3.51
N GLY A 176 7.78 12.01 4.58
CA GLY A 176 6.67 11.14 4.96
C GLY A 176 6.57 9.90 4.07
N GLU A 177 5.44 9.20 4.07
CA GLU A 177 5.28 7.93 3.34
C GLU A 177 5.59 8.01 1.84
N ALA A 178 5.55 9.21 1.24
CA ALA A 178 5.92 9.39 -0.15
C ALA A 178 7.43 9.24 -0.41
N SER A 179 8.28 9.40 0.62
CA SER A 179 9.73 9.19 0.53
C SER A 179 10.11 7.74 0.81
N GLY A 180 11.11 7.22 0.09
CA GLY A 180 11.66 5.89 0.27
C GLY A 180 13.00 5.89 1.03
N GLY A 181 13.42 4.69 1.48
CA GLY A 181 14.74 4.46 2.08
C GLY A 181 14.80 4.57 3.60
N VAL A 182 13.83 5.20 4.26
CA VAL A 182 13.84 5.43 5.72
C VAL A 182 13.56 4.15 6.52
N HIS A 183 12.71 3.28 6.00
CA HIS A 183 12.21 2.10 6.72
C HIS A 183 12.80 0.76 6.26
N GLY A 184 13.67 0.77 5.25
CA GLY A 184 14.21 -0.45 4.66
C GLY A 184 13.12 -1.37 4.10
N ALA A 185 13.30 -2.68 4.24
CA ALA A 185 12.42 -3.67 3.64
C ALA A 185 11.14 -3.97 4.47
N ASN A 186 11.07 -3.55 5.74
CA ASN A 186 9.91 -3.81 6.61
C ASN A 186 9.84 -2.83 7.78
N ARG A 187 8.86 -1.93 7.76
CA ARG A 187 8.68 -0.88 8.76
C ARG A 187 8.23 -1.43 10.11
N LEU A 188 8.87 -0.99 11.18
CA LEU A 188 8.43 -1.25 12.55
C LEU A 188 7.20 -0.40 12.92
N ALA A 189 6.38 -0.93 13.82
CA ALA A 189 5.18 -0.24 14.30
C ALA A 189 5.53 1.10 14.96
N GLY A 190 4.71 2.13 14.72
CA GLY A 190 4.88 3.46 15.30
C GLY A 190 5.86 4.37 14.54
N ASN A 191 6.88 3.83 13.88
CA ASN A 191 7.95 4.62 13.26
C ASN A 191 7.49 5.61 12.18
N ALA A 192 6.36 5.35 11.50
CA ALA A 192 5.82 6.30 10.52
C ALA A 192 5.46 7.65 11.15
N LEU A 193 4.90 7.67 12.37
CA LEU A 193 4.58 8.92 13.06
C LEU A 193 5.84 9.70 13.44
N THR A 194 6.87 9.00 13.92
CA THR A 194 8.18 9.61 14.22
C THR A 194 8.82 10.16 12.94
N GLU A 195 8.76 9.40 11.86
CA GLU A 195 9.29 9.80 10.56
C GLU A 195 8.66 11.11 10.08
N ILE A 196 7.34 11.21 9.99
CA ILE A 196 6.67 12.43 9.49
C ILE A 196 6.97 13.67 10.34
N LEU A 197 7.17 13.52 11.65
CA LEU A 197 7.55 14.62 12.53
C LEU A 197 8.99 15.07 12.27
N VAL A 198 9.94 14.14 12.21
CA VAL A 198 11.37 14.45 12.03
C VAL A 198 11.63 14.97 10.62
N PHE A 199 11.23 14.20 9.59
CA PHE A 199 11.53 14.56 8.20
C PHE A 199 10.66 15.72 7.72
N GLY A 200 9.41 15.87 8.19
CA GLY A 200 8.58 17.03 7.90
C GLY A 200 9.22 18.34 8.41
N LYS A 201 9.79 18.32 9.63
CA LYS A 201 10.55 19.48 10.17
C LYS A 201 11.81 19.76 9.35
N ARG A 202 12.55 18.72 8.94
CA ARG A 202 13.77 18.88 8.12
C ARG A 202 13.43 19.43 6.75
N ALA A 203 12.47 18.85 6.06
CA ALA A 203 12.00 19.31 4.74
C ALA A 203 11.50 20.76 4.80
N GLY A 204 10.71 21.13 5.81
CA GLY A 204 10.22 22.50 5.97
C GLY A 204 11.34 23.53 6.17
N ARG A 205 12.33 23.21 7.00
CA ARG A 205 13.52 24.07 7.18
C ARG A 205 14.32 24.23 5.88
N LYS A 206 14.51 23.12 5.17
CA LYS A 206 15.24 23.13 3.88
C LYS A 206 14.49 23.90 2.80
N ALA A 207 13.18 23.70 2.70
CA ALA A 207 12.33 24.43 1.78
C ALA A 207 12.41 25.95 2.01
N ALA A 208 12.33 26.38 3.27
CA ALA A 208 12.48 27.79 3.62
C ALA A 208 13.85 28.36 3.27
N ALA A 209 14.93 27.59 3.45
CA ALA A 209 16.28 28.02 3.06
C ALA A 209 16.41 28.16 1.55
N ILE A 210 15.91 27.20 0.77
CA ILE A 210 15.91 27.24 -0.70
C ILE A 210 15.09 28.44 -1.20
N ALA A 211 13.91 28.68 -0.64
CA ALA A 211 13.02 29.75 -1.06
C ALA A 211 13.63 31.14 -0.88
N ARG A 212 14.52 31.34 0.11
CA ARG A 212 15.22 32.63 0.31
C ARG A 212 16.24 32.96 -0.77
N THR A 213 16.77 31.95 -1.44
CA THR A 213 17.86 32.09 -2.42
C THR A 213 17.45 31.79 -3.85
N THR A 214 16.25 31.22 -4.03
CA THR A 214 15.76 30.83 -5.35
C THR A 214 14.77 31.86 -5.87
N PRO A 215 15.04 32.49 -7.02
CA PRO A 215 14.10 33.42 -7.64
C PRO A 215 12.79 32.73 -8.02
N VAL A 216 11.68 33.42 -7.84
CA VAL A 216 10.37 32.94 -8.30
C VAL A 216 10.36 32.86 -9.82
N LYS A 217 10.18 31.66 -10.36
CA LYS A 217 10.02 31.47 -11.79
C LYS A 217 8.58 31.75 -12.19
N GLN A 218 8.36 32.54 -13.22
CA GLN A 218 7.03 32.72 -13.79
C GLN A 218 6.58 31.41 -14.46
N ILE A 219 5.37 30.98 -14.14
CA ILE A 219 4.75 29.85 -14.84
C ILE A 219 4.30 30.34 -16.22
N HIS A 220 4.77 29.67 -17.25
CA HIS A 220 4.34 29.99 -18.61
C HIS A 220 2.83 29.71 -18.76
N PRO A 221 2.00 30.68 -19.22
CA PRO A 221 0.54 30.52 -19.28
C PRO A 221 0.10 29.28 -20.07
N GLU A 222 0.84 28.87 -21.08
CA GLU A 222 0.53 27.68 -21.90
C GLU A 222 0.69 26.38 -21.10
N MET A 223 1.60 26.29 -20.13
CA MET A 223 1.72 25.12 -19.25
C MET A 223 0.46 24.96 -18.38
N ALA A 224 -0.03 26.06 -17.81
CA ALA A 224 -1.27 26.04 -17.04
C ALA A 224 -2.48 25.64 -17.91
N ARG A 225 -2.58 26.19 -19.14
CA ARG A 225 -3.64 25.84 -20.10
C ARG A 225 -3.55 24.36 -20.52
N ALA A 226 -2.35 23.82 -20.74
CA ALA A 226 -2.15 22.41 -21.07
C ALA A 226 -2.62 21.49 -19.93
N ALA A 227 -2.28 21.81 -18.68
CA ALA A 227 -2.75 21.06 -17.51
C ALA A 227 -4.29 21.09 -17.42
N VAL A 228 -4.92 22.25 -17.61
CA VAL A 228 -6.39 22.36 -17.64
C VAL A 228 -6.98 21.51 -18.76
N ARG A 229 -6.43 21.57 -19.98
CA ARG A 229 -6.92 20.74 -21.10
C ARG A 229 -6.86 19.25 -20.79
N GLN A 230 -5.77 18.77 -20.16
CA GLN A 230 -5.65 17.36 -19.74
C GLN A 230 -6.77 16.94 -18.80
N THR A 231 -7.19 17.80 -17.89
CA THR A 231 -8.30 17.47 -16.96
C THR A 231 -9.67 17.50 -17.65
N GLN A 232 -9.81 18.18 -18.77
CA GLN A 232 -11.08 18.31 -19.51
C GLN A 232 -11.37 17.09 -20.40
N VAL A 233 -10.35 16.34 -20.81
CA VAL A 233 -10.50 15.14 -21.66
C VAL A 233 -11.53 14.18 -21.09
N TYR A 234 -11.49 13.93 -19.78
CA TYR A 234 -12.39 13.01 -19.09
C TYR A 234 -13.85 13.47 -19.06
N LEU A 235 -14.12 14.77 -19.18
CA LEU A 235 -15.47 15.32 -19.25
C LEU A 235 -16.06 15.27 -20.66
N ASN A 236 -15.22 15.18 -21.68
CA ASN A 236 -15.64 15.18 -23.07
C ASN A 236 -15.93 13.76 -23.59
N ASN A 237 -15.37 12.74 -22.96
CA ASN A 237 -15.61 11.35 -23.29
C ASN A 237 -16.91 10.87 -22.63
N GLN A 238 -17.95 10.52 -23.42
CA GLN A 238 -19.24 10.08 -22.89
C GLN A 238 -19.38 8.55 -22.83
N ASP A 239 -18.67 7.85 -23.72
CA ASP A 239 -18.81 6.41 -23.93
C ASP A 239 -17.68 5.59 -23.26
N GLY A 240 -16.88 6.24 -22.42
CA GLY A 240 -15.74 5.63 -21.77
C GLY A 240 -16.10 4.78 -20.54
N VAL A 241 -15.09 4.10 -20.04
CA VAL A 241 -15.23 3.27 -18.83
C VAL A 241 -15.38 4.18 -17.59
N PRO A 242 -16.39 3.94 -16.71
CA PRO A 242 -16.50 4.68 -15.45
C PRO A 242 -15.25 4.53 -14.59
N PRO A 243 -14.77 5.62 -13.94
CA PRO A 243 -13.52 5.60 -13.15
C PRO A 243 -13.53 4.51 -12.06
N GLY A 244 -14.64 4.32 -11.37
CA GLY A 244 -14.78 3.29 -10.33
C GLY A 244 -14.56 1.86 -10.87
N HIS A 245 -15.05 1.54 -12.05
CA HIS A 245 -14.82 0.23 -12.68
C HIS A 245 -13.35 0.06 -13.12
N ALA A 246 -12.76 1.11 -13.67
CA ALA A 246 -11.34 1.11 -14.03
C ALA A 246 -10.45 0.87 -12.79
N ARG A 247 -10.73 1.59 -11.71
CA ARG A 247 -10.07 1.44 -10.41
C ARG A 247 -10.20 0.02 -9.85
N GLN A 248 -11.40 -0.54 -9.87
CA GLN A 248 -11.64 -1.90 -9.38
C GLN A 248 -10.80 -2.94 -10.15
N ARG A 249 -10.72 -2.84 -11.48
CA ARG A 249 -9.88 -3.71 -12.30
C ARG A 249 -8.40 -3.62 -11.90
N LEU A 250 -7.89 -2.41 -11.70
CA LEU A 250 -6.52 -2.18 -11.24
C LEU A 250 -6.30 -2.77 -9.84
N GLN A 251 -7.23 -2.54 -8.91
CA GLN A 251 -7.12 -3.05 -7.54
C GLN A 251 -7.08 -4.58 -7.49
N THR A 252 -7.92 -5.25 -8.27
CA THR A 252 -7.94 -6.72 -8.40
C THR A 252 -6.62 -7.22 -8.98
N LEU A 253 -6.17 -6.64 -10.09
CA LEU A 253 -4.90 -7.01 -10.72
C LEU A 253 -3.72 -6.91 -9.74
N MET A 254 -3.62 -5.79 -9.02
CA MET A 254 -2.54 -5.56 -8.06
C MET A 254 -2.61 -6.51 -6.86
N TRP A 255 -3.82 -6.85 -6.41
CA TRP A 255 -4.02 -7.82 -5.33
C TRP A 255 -3.58 -9.22 -5.73
N ASP A 256 -4.01 -9.68 -6.91
CA ASP A 256 -3.83 -11.05 -7.35
C ASP A 256 -2.41 -11.32 -7.86
N LYS A 257 -1.76 -10.32 -8.49
CA LYS A 257 -0.50 -10.52 -9.22
C LYS A 257 0.71 -9.79 -8.61
N VAL A 258 0.50 -8.72 -7.86
CA VAL A 258 1.55 -7.87 -7.28
C VAL A 258 1.37 -7.72 -5.76
N GLY A 259 0.59 -8.62 -5.16
CA GLY A 259 0.19 -8.58 -3.75
C GLY A 259 1.26 -9.12 -2.79
N ILE A 260 0.78 -9.89 -1.80
CA ILE A 260 1.61 -10.41 -0.70
C ILE A 260 2.57 -11.51 -1.19
N VAL A 261 2.08 -12.40 -2.03
CA VAL A 261 2.87 -13.49 -2.64
C VAL A 261 2.98 -13.22 -4.13
N ARG A 262 4.20 -13.16 -4.64
CA ARG A 262 4.54 -12.79 -6.02
C ARG A 262 5.30 -13.92 -6.72
N SER A 263 5.27 -13.93 -8.04
CA SER A 263 6.13 -14.76 -8.89
C SER A 263 6.53 -13.98 -10.14
N GLY A 264 7.61 -14.38 -10.81
CA GLY A 264 8.05 -13.76 -12.07
C GLY A 264 6.95 -13.76 -13.12
N ASP A 265 6.26 -14.89 -13.29
CA ASP A 265 5.15 -15.03 -14.25
C ASP A 265 3.98 -14.10 -13.92
N ASP A 266 3.58 -14.01 -12.63
CA ASP A 266 2.51 -13.12 -12.21
C ASP A 266 2.88 -11.65 -12.43
N LEU A 267 4.13 -11.28 -12.13
CA LEU A 267 4.62 -9.90 -12.33
C LEU A 267 4.69 -9.54 -13.83
N GLU A 268 5.11 -10.46 -14.69
CA GLU A 268 5.08 -10.22 -16.13
C GLU A 268 3.66 -10.05 -16.69
N GLN A 269 2.74 -10.92 -16.25
CA GLN A 269 1.33 -10.81 -16.62
C GLN A 269 0.74 -9.48 -16.14
N ALA A 270 1.09 -9.06 -14.90
CA ALA A 270 0.68 -7.78 -14.35
C ALA A 270 1.18 -6.61 -15.19
N LEU A 271 2.46 -6.58 -15.58
CA LEU A 271 3.04 -5.51 -16.41
C LEU A 271 2.37 -5.41 -17.77
N LYS A 272 2.07 -6.54 -18.41
CA LYS A 272 1.30 -6.58 -19.67
C LYS A 272 -0.12 -6.03 -19.49
N ALA A 273 -0.79 -6.41 -18.40
CA ALA A 273 -2.14 -5.92 -18.08
C ALA A 273 -2.12 -4.43 -17.71
N LEU A 274 -1.14 -3.96 -16.92
CA LEU A 274 -0.96 -2.55 -16.57
C LEU A 274 -0.73 -1.67 -17.81
N SER A 275 0.00 -2.16 -18.81
CA SER A 275 0.17 -1.43 -20.07
C SER A 275 -1.15 -1.32 -20.87
N ARG A 276 -2.06 -2.29 -20.72
CA ARG A 276 -3.42 -2.18 -21.29
C ARG A 276 -4.27 -1.18 -20.51
N LEU A 277 -4.20 -1.21 -19.18
CA LEU A 277 -4.91 -0.25 -18.32
C LEU A 277 -4.42 1.19 -18.52
N GLU A 278 -3.13 1.39 -18.80
CA GLU A 278 -2.56 2.70 -19.13
C GLU A 278 -3.18 3.28 -20.41
N ARG A 279 -3.28 2.48 -21.48
CA ARG A 279 -3.99 2.89 -22.70
C ARG A 279 -5.48 3.14 -22.47
N MET A 280 -6.10 2.36 -21.58
CA MET A 280 -7.51 2.55 -21.20
C MET A 280 -7.70 3.85 -20.39
N ALA A 281 -6.68 4.34 -19.68
CA ALA A 281 -6.81 5.55 -18.86
C ALA A 281 -7.23 6.78 -19.66
N ASP A 282 -6.85 6.87 -20.93
CA ASP A 282 -7.26 7.95 -21.81
C ASP A 282 -8.75 7.82 -22.26
N GLY A 283 -9.31 6.61 -22.15
CA GLY A 283 -10.71 6.30 -22.44
C GLY A 283 -11.62 6.27 -21.21
N VAL A 284 -11.16 6.68 -20.04
CA VAL A 284 -12.01 6.83 -18.85
C VAL A 284 -12.94 8.03 -19.02
N ALA A 285 -14.19 7.91 -18.62
CA ALA A 285 -15.21 8.95 -18.77
C ALA A 285 -15.83 9.33 -17.43
N ALA A 286 -15.76 10.61 -17.09
CA ALA A 286 -16.54 11.20 -16.01
C ALA A 286 -17.93 11.62 -16.54
N ARG A 287 -18.98 10.93 -16.12
CA ARG A 287 -20.36 11.23 -16.53
C ARG A 287 -20.93 12.47 -15.87
N CYS A 288 -20.48 12.75 -14.65
CA CYS A 288 -20.86 13.95 -13.92
C CYS A 288 -20.28 15.21 -14.60
N ARG A 289 -21.15 16.19 -14.90
CA ARG A 289 -20.80 17.46 -15.58
C ARG A 289 -20.60 18.65 -14.63
N MET A 290 -20.78 18.42 -13.33
CA MET A 290 -20.59 19.50 -12.34
C MET A 290 -19.15 19.98 -12.35
N ARG A 291 -19.00 21.29 -12.22
CA ARG A 291 -17.65 21.91 -12.13
C ARG A 291 -17.05 21.75 -10.72
N HIS A 292 -17.91 21.77 -9.70
CA HIS A 292 -17.52 21.67 -8.30
C HIS A 292 -17.92 20.30 -7.76
N TRP A 293 -17.14 19.77 -6.84
CA TRP A 293 -17.42 18.48 -6.17
C TRP A 293 -17.56 17.28 -7.12
N ASN A 294 -16.95 17.36 -8.29
CA ASN A 294 -16.97 16.29 -9.29
C ASN A 294 -15.97 15.19 -8.94
N ARG A 295 -16.44 14.23 -8.16
CA ARG A 295 -15.66 13.08 -7.71
C ARG A 295 -15.22 12.18 -8.86
N GLU A 296 -16.08 11.93 -9.84
CA GLU A 296 -15.73 11.09 -11.00
C GLU A 296 -14.58 11.68 -11.81
N ARG A 297 -14.53 13.01 -11.95
CA ARG A 297 -13.41 13.70 -12.61
C ARG A 297 -12.11 13.51 -11.83
N LEU A 298 -12.17 13.63 -10.50
CA LEU A 298 -11.00 13.40 -9.66
C LEU A 298 -10.53 11.96 -9.76
N GLU A 299 -11.44 10.99 -9.65
CA GLU A 299 -11.13 9.56 -9.75
C GLU A 299 -10.56 9.18 -11.13
N ALA A 300 -10.97 9.85 -12.21
CA ALA A 300 -10.40 9.64 -13.54
C ALA A 300 -8.94 10.13 -13.63
N LEU A 301 -8.63 11.28 -13.02
CA LEU A 301 -7.27 11.79 -12.90
C LEU A 301 -6.39 10.87 -12.04
N GLU A 302 -6.89 10.49 -10.87
CA GLU A 302 -6.22 9.57 -9.94
C GLU A 302 -5.92 8.23 -10.62
N PHE A 303 -6.86 7.69 -11.41
CA PHE A 303 -6.68 6.39 -12.06
C PHE A 303 -5.42 6.34 -12.94
N ARG A 304 -5.12 7.39 -13.69
CA ARG A 304 -3.91 7.46 -14.51
C ARG A 304 -2.64 7.41 -13.66
N LEU A 305 -2.62 8.15 -12.54
CA LEU A 305 -1.50 8.16 -11.60
C LEU A 305 -1.36 6.82 -10.87
N MET A 306 -2.50 6.22 -10.49
CA MET A 306 -2.54 4.88 -9.89
C MET A 306 -1.94 3.80 -10.81
N VAL A 307 -2.27 3.80 -12.10
CA VAL A 307 -1.70 2.85 -13.07
C VAL A 307 -0.19 3.04 -13.18
N LYS A 308 0.30 4.28 -13.22
CA LYS A 308 1.72 4.58 -13.23
C LYS A 308 2.42 4.06 -11.97
N THR A 309 1.89 4.37 -10.79
CA THR A 309 2.43 3.87 -9.51
C THR A 309 2.43 2.34 -9.47
N ALA A 310 1.38 1.69 -9.96
CA ALA A 310 1.31 0.23 -10.05
C ALA A 310 2.40 -0.36 -10.97
N LYS A 311 2.70 0.29 -12.11
CA LYS A 311 3.80 -0.10 -12.99
C LYS A 311 5.16 0.03 -12.31
N LEU A 312 5.38 1.11 -11.56
CA LEU A 312 6.61 1.33 -10.80
C LEU A 312 6.81 0.21 -9.76
N ILE A 313 5.76 -0.13 -8.99
CA ILE A 313 5.79 -1.23 -8.01
C ILE A 313 6.07 -2.58 -8.70
N ALA A 314 5.35 -2.91 -9.76
CA ALA A 314 5.48 -4.19 -10.45
C ALA A 314 6.85 -4.34 -11.14
N THR A 315 7.40 -3.25 -11.70
CA THR A 315 8.73 -3.24 -12.32
C THR A 315 9.81 -3.47 -11.27
N SER A 316 9.77 -2.76 -10.15
CA SER A 316 10.71 -2.94 -9.05
C SER A 316 10.63 -4.36 -8.46
N ALA A 317 9.40 -4.88 -8.27
CA ALA A 317 9.18 -6.24 -7.75
C ALA A 317 9.67 -7.34 -8.69
N ARG A 318 9.59 -7.15 -10.02
CA ARG A 318 10.12 -8.09 -11.01
C ARG A 318 11.63 -8.14 -10.97
N GLU A 319 12.27 -6.99 -10.79
CA GLU A 319 13.72 -6.88 -10.77
C GLU A 319 14.35 -7.64 -9.60
N ARG A 320 13.82 -7.49 -8.39
CA ARG A 320 14.36 -8.15 -7.20
C ARG A 320 14.05 -9.65 -7.21
N THR A 321 15.09 -10.48 -7.38
CA THR A 321 15.01 -11.95 -7.46
C THR A 321 15.43 -12.61 -6.14
N GLU A 322 14.87 -12.16 -5.04
CA GLU A 322 14.98 -12.72 -3.68
C GLU A 322 13.69 -12.47 -2.90
N SER A 323 13.62 -12.93 -1.66
CA SER A 323 12.61 -12.55 -0.69
C SER A 323 13.24 -11.82 0.49
N ARG A 324 12.70 -10.61 0.85
CA ARG A 324 13.21 -9.76 1.93
C ARG A 324 12.10 -8.88 2.51
N GLY A 325 11.91 -8.96 3.82
CA GLY A 325 10.90 -8.16 4.51
C GLY A 325 9.52 -8.32 3.90
N SER A 326 8.92 -7.23 3.45
CA SER A 326 7.57 -7.24 2.84
C SER A 326 7.54 -7.72 1.38
N HIS A 327 8.68 -7.88 0.72
CA HIS A 327 8.78 -8.43 -0.63
C HIS A 327 9.00 -9.93 -0.58
N TYR A 328 8.01 -10.71 -1.02
CA TYR A 328 8.11 -12.16 -1.08
C TYR A 328 7.86 -12.69 -2.50
N ARG A 329 8.82 -13.45 -2.99
CA ARG A 329 8.83 -14.15 -4.28
C ARG A 329 8.76 -15.65 -4.05
N ARG A 330 7.67 -16.32 -4.48
CA ARG A 330 7.57 -17.78 -4.31
C ARG A 330 8.58 -18.54 -5.17
N ASP A 331 9.03 -17.96 -6.27
CA ASP A 331 10.06 -18.48 -7.16
C ASP A 331 11.50 -18.18 -6.67
N PHE A 332 11.66 -17.27 -5.71
CA PHE A 332 12.90 -16.94 -5.00
C PHE A 332 12.61 -16.75 -3.50
N PRO A 333 12.28 -17.82 -2.75
CA PRO A 333 11.76 -17.70 -1.39
C PRO A 333 12.79 -17.26 -0.36
N GLU A 334 14.08 -17.44 -0.68
CA GLU A 334 15.18 -17.15 0.25
C GLU A 334 15.68 -15.71 0.12
N THR A 335 16.28 -15.23 1.20
CA THR A 335 17.01 -13.95 1.21
C THR A 335 18.41 -14.17 0.65
N ASP A 336 18.80 -13.37 -0.33
CA ASP A 336 20.13 -13.41 -0.92
C ASP A 336 20.98 -12.22 -0.43
N PRO A 337 22.15 -12.46 0.20
CA PRO A 337 23.09 -11.40 0.61
C PRO A 337 23.53 -10.49 -0.54
N ALA A 338 23.61 -10.99 -1.78
CA ALA A 338 23.96 -10.19 -2.96
C ALA A 338 22.91 -9.12 -3.27
N TRP A 339 21.66 -9.32 -2.84
CA TRP A 339 20.56 -8.36 -2.94
C TRP A 339 20.47 -7.38 -1.78
N ARG A 340 21.47 -7.26 -0.93
CA ARG A 340 21.55 -6.20 0.08
C ARG A 340 21.82 -4.84 -0.57
N ARG A 341 20.97 -4.49 -1.53
CA ARG A 341 21.03 -3.34 -2.43
C ARG A 341 19.65 -2.76 -2.64
N ASN A 342 19.60 -1.51 -3.08
CA ASN A 342 18.34 -0.85 -3.42
C ASN A 342 18.02 -1.03 -4.90
N VAL A 343 16.73 -1.17 -5.22
CA VAL A 343 16.22 -1.06 -6.59
C VAL A 343 15.85 0.40 -6.85
N ILE A 344 16.51 1.02 -7.81
CA ILE A 344 16.31 2.43 -8.16
C ILE A 344 15.60 2.50 -9.50
N LEU A 345 14.50 3.26 -9.54
CA LEU A 345 13.76 3.54 -10.76
C LEU A 345 13.99 4.99 -11.18
N SER A 346 14.30 5.20 -12.44
CA SER A 346 14.47 6.53 -13.04
C SER A 346 13.72 6.63 -14.35
N LYS A 347 13.38 7.85 -14.75
CA LYS A 347 12.68 8.15 -15.99
C LYS A 347 13.69 8.26 -17.14
N GLY A 348 13.53 7.44 -18.18
CA GLY A 348 14.30 7.55 -19.41
C GLY A 348 13.81 8.65 -20.35
N SER A 349 14.53 8.87 -21.46
CA SER A 349 14.24 9.91 -22.46
C SER A 349 12.84 9.74 -23.08
N ASP A 350 12.41 8.49 -23.29
CA ASP A 350 11.13 8.15 -23.93
C ASP A 350 10.00 7.86 -22.93
N ASN A 351 10.09 8.41 -21.72
CA ASN A 351 9.21 8.11 -20.59
C ASN A 351 9.22 6.65 -20.13
N GLU A 352 10.18 5.85 -20.57
CA GLU A 352 10.40 4.48 -20.09
C GLU A 352 10.86 4.47 -18.64
N ILE A 353 10.60 3.34 -17.95
CA ILE A 353 11.11 3.11 -16.60
C ILE A 353 12.46 2.42 -16.73
N LYS A 354 13.55 3.11 -16.35
CA LYS A 354 14.88 2.54 -16.21
C LYS A 354 15.07 1.99 -14.82
N VAL A 355 15.71 0.83 -14.72
CA VAL A 355 15.98 0.15 -13.47
C VAL A 355 17.48 0.07 -13.25
N ALA A 356 17.94 0.37 -12.05
CA ALA A 356 19.30 0.16 -11.58
C ALA A 356 19.26 -0.52 -10.21
N VAL A 357 20.28 -1.30 -9.90
CA VAL A 357 20.48 -1.94 -8.59
C VAL A 357 21.78 -1.39 -8.01
N ALA A 358 21.70 -0.69 -6.88
CA ALA A 358 22.80 0.06 -6.28
C ALA A 358 23.01 -0.28 -4.79
#